data_95201271fd46f6190e354055ef9c3412
#
_entry.id   95201271fd46f6190e354055ef9c3412
#
_cell.length_a   1.000
_cell.length_b   1.000
_cell.length_c   1.000
_cell.angle_alpha   90.00
_cell.angle_beta   90.00
_cell.angle_gamma   90.00
#
_symmetry.space_group_name_H-M   'P 1'
#
loop_
_entity.id
_entity.type
_entity.pdbx_description
1 polymer ?
#
loop_
_entity_poly.entity_id
_entity_poly.type
_entity_poly.pdbx_seq_one_letter_code
_entity_poly.pdbx_strand_id
1 'polypeptide(L)'
;MFSTFRLNKRLAWTLGVGITLLGLITFTEARQEQKHCREVVIALDKVDGHQFLSRRDVTGYLTNEGSDPVIGASFDELDFRQLEERLKRHGLVKNCQVSRDLTGNLLVSVEQPRPIARLVSLGDGLQFVQGQYVSEEGRFFPISMNHTVRVPLLTGGYFANRTGLTDSTSRGVVELLTMIRKDPFWQAQITEIDVSKQGAVTMWPTYGKHRIELGLPIHLELKFKKLKLFYKSILSAKGWERYSRVNVQYRNQIVCE
;
A
#
# COMPACT_ATOMS: atom_id res chain seq x y z
N MET A 1 39.94 -20.05 -66.00
CA MET A 1 39.87 -21.49 -65.77
C MET A 1 39.11 -21.67 -64.44
N PHE A 2 37.80 -21.70 -64.49
CA PHE A 2 36.96 -21.89 -63.30
C PHE A 2 36.66 -23.37 -63.12
N SER A 3 37.25 -23.99 -62.10
CA SER A 3 37.00 -25.37 -61.68
C SER A 3 35.57 -25.41 -61.06
N THR A 4 34.61 -26.01 -61.74
CA THR A 4 33.29 -26.30 -61.22
C THR A 4 33.38 -27.44 -60.21
N PHE A 5 33.39 -27.09 -58.94
CA PHE A 5 33.37 -28.08 -57.82
C PHE A 5 32.02 -28.83 -57.90
N ARG A 6 31.99 -30.02 -58.51
CA ARG A 6 30.81 -30.89 -58.47
C ARG A 6 30.60 -31.44 -57.07
N LEU A 7 29.84 -30.74 -56.26
CA LEU A 7 29.47 -31.21 -54.92
C LEU A 7 28.72 -32.56 -55.07
N ASN A 8 29.31 -33.60 -54.49
CA ASN A 8 28.76 -34.94 -54.55
C ASN A 8 27.37 -34.93 -53.91
N LYS A 9 26.29 -35.33 -54.60
CA LYS A 9 24.91 -35.27 -54.12
C LYS A 9 24.73 -35.87 -52.70
N ARG A 10 25.52 -36.91 -52.40
CA ARG A 10 25.54 -37.52 -51.06
C ARG A 10 26.12 -36.57 -50.01
N LEU A 11 27.17 -35.81 -50.32
CA LEU A 11 27.79 -34.84 -49.43
C LEU A 11 26.87 -33.64 -49.18
N ALA A 12 26.17 -33.14 -50.21
CA ALA A 12 25.18 -32.07 -50.03
C ALA A 12 23.99 -32.52 -49.19
N TRP A 13 23.56 -33.76 -49.32
CA TRP A 13 22.47 -34.33 -48.53
C TRP A 13 22.85 -34.52 -47.07
N THR A 14 24.07 -34.98 -46.74
CA THR A 14 24.59 -35.14 -45.39
C THR A 14 24.80 -33.77 -44.69
N LEU A 15 25.25 -32.75 -45.45
CA LEU A 15 25.37 -31.37 -44.92
C LEU A 15 23.99 -30.78 -44.63
N GLY A 16 22.99 -30.99 -45.52
CA GLY A 16 21.62 -30.53 -45.28
C GLY A 16 20.99 -31.17 -44.05
N VAL A 17 21.16 -32.46 -43.85
CA VAL A 17 20.68 -33.15 -42.63
C VAL A 17 21.41 -32.66 -41.38
N GLY A 18 22.73 -32.39 -41.46
CA GLY A 18 23.52 -31.85 -40.38
C GLY A 18 23.04 -30.45 -39.94
N ILE A 19 22.75 -29.57 -40.90
CA ILE A 19 22.25 -28.21 -40.61
C ILE A 19 20.85 -28.25 -40.00
N THR A 20 19.96 -29.11 -40.51
CA THR A 20 18.62 -29.27 -39.91
C THR A 20 18.67 -29.85 -38.49
N LEU A 21 19.53 -30.81 -38.21
CA LEU A 21 19.75 -31.34 -36.87
C LEU A 21 20.30 -30.28 -35.91
N LEU A 22 21.29 -29.50 -36.33
CA LEU A 22 21.82 -28.38 -35.57
C LEU A 22 20.72 -27.34 -35.30
N GLY A 23 19.90 -26.98 -36.27
CA GLY A 23 18.76 -26.07 -36.10
C GLY A 23 17.70 -26.60 -35.12
N LEU A 24 17.44 -27.91 -35.13
CA LEU A 24 16.52 -28.54 -34.18
C LEU A 24 17.09 -28.56 -32.76
N ILE A 25 18.39 -28.81 -32.59
CA ILE A 25 19.05 -28.82 -31.29
C ILE A 25 19.04 -27.41 -30.67
N THR A 26 19.45 -26.39 -31.42
CA THR A 26 19.44 -24.98 -30.93
C THR A 26 18.03 -24.50 -30.64
N PHE A 27 17.02 -24.90 -31.42
CA PHE A 27 15.62 -24.58 -31.16
C PHE A 27 15.09 -25.24 -29.88
N THR A 28 15.52 -26.50 -29.63
CA THR A 28 15.11 -27.24 -28.43
C THR A 28 15.77 -26.67 -27.16
N GLU A 29 17.06 -26.30 -27.23
CA GLU A 29 17.76 -25.66 -26.12
C GLU A 29 17.16 -24.29 -25.76
N ALA A 30 16.89 -23.44 -26.77
CA ALA A 30 16.24 -22.14 -26.55
C ALA A 30 14.84 -22.27 -25.91
N ARG A 31 14.10 -23.33 -26.23
CA ARG A 31 12.78 -23.61 -25.64
C ARG A 31 12.89 -24.21 -24.24
N GLN A 32 13.98 -24.88 -23.91
CA GLN A 32 14.22 -25.48 -22.59
C GLN A 32 14.67 -24.43 -21.58
N GLU A 33 15.46 -23.43 -22.00
CA GLU A 33 15.85 -22.30 -21.17
C GLU A 33 14.65 -21.43 -20.72
N GLN A 34 13.57 -21.38 -21.51
CA GLN A 34 12.32 -20.66 -21.16
C GLN A 34 11.48 -21.36 -20.09
N LYS A 35 11.79 -22.59 -19.73
CA LYS A 35 11.03 -23.35 -18.72
C LYS A 35 11.46 -23.05 -17.28
N HIS A 36 12.62 -22.43 -17.08
CA HIS A 36 13.16 -22.12 -15.76
C HIS A 36 13.15 -20.60 -15.52
N CYS A 37 12.88 -20.22 -14.28
CA CYS A 37 12.92 -18.82 -13.87
C CYS A 37 14.37 -18.32 -13.88
N ARG A 38 14.67 -17.36 -14.77
CA ARG A 38 16.00 -16.77 -14.91
C ARG A 38 16.21 -15.65 -13.90
N GLU A 39 15.24 -14.77 -13.79
CA GLU A 39 15.31 -13.57 -12.95
C GLU A 39 13.93 -13.25 -12.40
N VAL A 40 13.88 -12.59 -11.23
CA VAL A 40 12.67 -12.05 -10.63
C VAL A 40 12.66 -10.53 -10.83
N VAL A 41 11.78 -10.06 -11.68
CA VAL A 41 11.58 -8.63 -11.96
C VAL A 41 10.46 -8.10 -11.06
N ILE A 42 10.82 -7.25 -10.09
CA ILE A 42 9.88 -6.72 -9.10
C ILE A 42 9.52 -5.29 -9.46
N ALA A 43 8.23 -5.04 -9.70
CA ALA A 43 7.64 -3.73 -9.85
C ALA A 43 6.88 -3.37 -8.55
N LEU A 44 7.36 -2.32 -7.86
CA LEU A 44 6.73 -1.77 -6.66
C LEU A 44 6.05 -0.45 -7.03
N ASP A 45 4.79 -0.28 -6.70
CA ASP A 45 4.15 1.01 -6.78
C ASP A 45 4.72 1.98 -5.73
N LYS A 46 4.54 3.28 -5.97
CA LYS A 46 4.92 4.32 -5.01
C LYS A 46 3.67 4.90 -4.38
N VAL A 47 3.67 4.96 -3.06
CA VAL A 47 2.64 5.62 -2.30
C VAL A 47 3.14 6.99 -1.89
N ASP A 48 2.54 8.08 -2.45
CA ASP A 48 2.97 9.47 -2.24
C ASP A 48 4.47 9.70 -2.53
N GLY A 49 5.00 9.02 -3.55
CA GLY A 49 6.42 9.09 -3.92
C GLY A 49 7.35 8.20 -3.11
N HIS A 50 6.85 7.47 -2.11
CA HIS A 50 7.62 6.62 -1.20
C HIS A 50 7.29 5.14 -1.38
N GLN A 51 8.18 4.28 -0.90
CA GLN A 51 8.02 2.83 -0.89
C GLN A 51 8.18 2.29 0.54
N PHE A 52 7.21 1.51 1.01
CA PHE A 52 7.26 0.85 2.31
C PHE A 52 8.04 -0.46 2.27
N LEU A 53 8.08 -1.08 1.08
CA LEU A 53 8.80 -2.32 0.80
C LEU A 53 9.99 -2.05 -0.11
N SER A 54 11.10 -2.70 0.16
CA SER A 54 12.22 -2.80 -0.76
C SER A 54 12.06 -4.03 -1.67
N ARG A 55 12.78 -4.06 -2.79
CA ARG A 55 12.86 -5.28 -3.62
C ARG A 55 13.37 -6.47 -2.83
N ARG A 56 14.29 -6.24 -1.89
CA ARG A 56 14.84 -7.29 -1.03
C ARG A 56 13.78 -7.91 -0.13
N ASP A 57 12.91 -7.08 0.47
CA ASP A 57 11.80 -7.57 1.30
C ASP A 57 10.86 -8.46 0.49
N VAL A 58 10.47 -8.02 -0.72
CA VAL A 58 9.60 -8.81 -1.61
C VAL A 58 10.28 -10.12 -2.02
N THR A 59 11.58 -10.10 -2.33
CA THR A 59 12.32 -11.32 -2.65
C THR A 59 12.35 -12.27 -1.45
N GLY A 60 12.61 -11.77 -0.23
CA GLY A 60 12.54 -12.55 0.99
C GLY A 60 11.18 -13.22 1.19
N TYR A 61 10.11 -12.47 1.00
CA TYR A 61 8.74 -13.01 1.12
C TYR A 61 8.43 -14.07 0.05
N LEU A 62 8.87 -13.86 -1.20
CA LEU A 62 8.70 -14.84 -2.28
C LEU A 62 9.41 -16.15 -1.99
N THR A 63 10.65 -16.05 -1.51
CA THR A 63 11.53 -17.20 -1.29
C THR A 63 11.37 -17.82 0.11
N ASN A 64 10.41 -17.34 0.92
CA ASN A 64 10.26 -17.74 2.31
C ASN A 64 11.60 -17.66 3.07
N GLU A 65 12.20 -16.45 3.04
CA GLU A 65 13.51 -16.14 3.64
C GLU A 65 14.65 -17.04 3.09
N GLY A 66 14.55 -17.43 1.82
CA GLY A 66 15.55 -18.24 1.13
C GLY A 66 15.34 -19.74 1.18
N SER A 67 14.31 -20.23 1.88
CA SER A 67 14.00 -21.67 2.00
C SER A 67 13.44 -22.25 0.68
N ASP A 68 12.81 -21.43 -0.14
CA ASP A 68 12.14 -21.79 -1.39
C ASP A 68 12.74 -20.97 -2.55
N PRO A 69 13.83 -21.39 -3.17
CA PRO A 69 14.45 -20.64 -4.25
C PRO A 69 13.53 -20.61 -5.48
N VAL A 70 13.22 -19.42 -5.96
CA VAL A 70 12.40 -19.19 -7.15
C VAL A 70 13.27 -19.14 -8.41
N ILE A 71 14.46 -18.55 -8.32
CA ILE A 71 15.42 -18.48 -9.43
C ILE A 71 15.97 -19.87 -9.71
N GLY A 72 15.90 -20.32 -10.97
CA GLY A 72 16.30 -21.64 -11.40
C GLY A 72 15.19 -22.70 -11.27
N ALA A 73 14.09 -22.42 -10.59
CA ALA A 73 12.94 -23.32 -10.49
C ALA A 73 12.19 -23.44 -11.83
N SER A 74 11.62 -24.61 -12.08
CA SER A 74 10.77 -24.83 -13.26
C SER A 74 9.44 -24.09 -13.12
N PHE A 75 8.99 -23.36 -14.16
CA PHE A 75 7.69 -22.73 -14.17
C PHE A 75 6.51 -23.72 -14.07
N ASP A 76 6.72 -24.97 -14.41
CA ASP A 76 5.72 -26.03 -14.27
C ASP A 76 5.53 -26.46 -12.80
N GLU A 77 6.53 -26.19 -11.94
CA GLU A 77 6.51 -26.47 -10.49
C GLU A 77 6.12 -25.24 -9.66
N LEU A 78 6.25 -24.01 -10.24
CA LEU A 78 5.93 -22.77 -9.53
C LEU A 78 4.43 -22.52 -9.53
N ASP A 79 3.79 -22.61 -8.38
CA ASP A 79 2.41 -22.17 -8.18
C ASP A 79 2.36 -20.65 -7.95
N PHE A 80 2.04 -19.89 -8.99
CA PHE A 80 1.95 -18.42 -8.94
C PHE A 80 0.90 -17.94 -7.93
N ARG A 81 -0.21 -18.68 -7.77
CA ARG A 81 -1.24 -18.36 -6.78
C ARG A 81 -0.69 -18.49 -5.37
N GLN A 82 0.06 -19.55 -5.09
CA GLN A 82 0.71 -19.73 -3.79
C GLN A 82 1.73 -18.61 -3.50
N LEU A 83 2.50 -18.18 -4.50
CA LEU A 83 3.42 -17.04 -4.37
C LEU A 83 2.68 -15.73 -4.08
N GLU A 84 1.55 -15.46 -4.77
CA GLU A 84 0.70 -14.31 -4.49
C GLU A 84 0.09 -14.35 -3.09
N GLU A 85 -0.43 -15.50 -2.65
CA GLU A 85 -0.98 -15.66 -1.31
C GLU A 85 0.10 -15.46 -0.23
N ARG A 86 1.32 -15.92 -0.49
CA ARG A 86 2.47 -15.72 0.39
C ARG A 86 2.79 -14.24 0.54
N LEU A 87 2.84 -13.49 -0.56
CA LEU A 87 3.03 -12.04 -0.54
C LEU A 87 1.89 -11.31 0.17
N LYS A 88 0.62 -11.66 -0.10
CA LYS A 88 -0.57 -11.03 0.50
C LYS A 88 -0.68 -11.24 2.02
N ARG A 89 -0.03 -12.27 2.56
CA ARG A 89 0.04 -12.46 4.03
C ARG A 89 0.82 -11.38 4.75
N HIS A 90 1.71 -10.67 4.05
CA HIS A 90 2.45 -9.56 4.64
C HIS A 90 1.61 -8.28 4.61
N GLY A 91 1.42 -7.67 5.76
CA GLY A 91 0.54 -6.51 5.94
C GLY A 91 0.90 -5.29 5.08
N LEU A 92 2.13 -5.19 4.57
CA LEU A 92 2.58 -4.12 3.68
C LEU A 92 2.26 -4.39 2.19
N VAL A 93 1.58 -5.49 1.87
CA VAL A 93 1.10 -5.82 0.54
C VAL A 93 -0.42 -5.67 0.50
N LYS A 94 -0.92 -4.73 -0.28
CA LYS A 94 -2.36 -4.56 -0.52
C LYS A 94 -2.86 -5.57 -1.54
N ASN A 95 -2.15 -5.65 -2.66
CA ASN A 95 -2.41 -6.60 -3.73
C ASN A 95 -1.11 -6.95 -4.44
N CYS A 96 -1.07 -8.09 -5.11
CA CYS A 96 0.05 -8.44 -5.95
C CYS A 96 -0.41 -9.34 -7.11
N GLN A 97 0.38 -9.32 -8.16
CA GLN A 97 0.22 -10.17 -9.32
C GLN A 97 1.56 -10.79 -9.66
N VAL A 98 1.57 -12.11 -9.83
CA VAL A 98 2.73 -12.88 -10.25
C VAL A 98 2.45 -13.46 -11.63
N SER A 99 3.35 -13.25 -12.57
CA SER A 99 3.24 -13.76 -13.95
C SER A 99 4.63 -14.05 -14.50
N ARG A 100 4.70 -14.80 -15.60
CA ARG A 100 5.95 -14.99 -16.33
C ARG A 100 5.93 -14.18 -17.62
N ASP A 101 7.10 -13.74 -18.06
CA ASP A 101 7.28 -13.16 -19.39
C ASP A 101 7.69 -14.23 -20.43
N LEU A 102 7.79 -13.78 -21.68
CA LEU A 102 8.21 -14.66 -22.80
C LEU A 102 9.71 -14.98 -22.79
N THR A 103 10.50 -14.26 -21.98
CA THR A 103 11.95 -14.41 -21.90
C THR A 103 12.39 -15.32 -20.75
N GLY A 104 11.45 -15.80 -19.94
CA GLY A 104 11.71 -16.70 -18.81
C GLY A 104 11.96 -15.98 -17.48
N ASN A 105 11.49 -14.74 -17.34
CA ASN A 105 11.54 -14.03 -16.07
C ASN A 105 10.20 -14.14 -15.32
N LEU A 106 10.27 -14.12 -14.00
CA LEU A 106 9.10 -13.98 -13.14
C LEU A 106 8.84 -12.49 -12.90
N LEU A 107 7.67 -12.01 -13.35
CA LEU A 107 7.22 -10.64 -13.14
C LEU A 107 6.37 -10.59 -11.88
N VAL A 108 6.74 -9.76 -10.92
CA VAL A 108 6.04 -9.57 -9.65
C VAL A 108 5.67 -8.11 -9.51
N SER A 109 4.37 -7.81 -9.63
CA SER A 109 3.83 -6.48 -9.41
C SER A 109 3.20 -6.42 -8.02
N VAL A 110 3.60 -5.44 -7.20
CA VAL A 110 3.12 -5.30 -5.82
C VAL A 110 2.52 -3.92 -5.61
N GLU A 111 1.25 -3.89 -5.22
CA GLU A 111 0.54 -2.70 -4.78
C GLU A 111 0.62 -2.57 -3.26
N GLN A 112 1.04 -1.41 -2.76
CA GLN A 112 1.20 -1.13 -1.34
C GLN A 112 -0.04 -0.42 -0.77
N PRO A 113 -0.41 -0.63 0.52
CA PRO A 113 -1.53 0.06 1.14
C PRO A 113 -1.21 1.55 1.34
N ARG A 114 -2.21 2.41 1.15
CA ARG A 114 -2.08 3.86 1.37
C ARG A 114 -2.52 4.23 2.77
N PRO A 115 -1.63 4.77 3.61
CA PRO A 115 -1.98 5.18 4.97
C PRO A 115 -2.81 6.47 4.97
N ILE A 116 -3.90 6.49 5.74
CA ILE A 116 -4.74 7.68 5.98
C ILE A 116 -4.69 8.15 7.44
N ALA A 117 -4.26 7.28 8.36
CA ALA A 117 -4.04 7.60 9.77
C ALA A 117 -3.02 6.63 10.40
N ARG A 118 -2.47 7.01 11.53
CA ARG A 118 -1.62 6.16 12.36
C ARG A 118 -2.33 5.89 13.69
N LEU A 119 -2.78 4.66 13.88
CA LEU A 119 -3.37 4.21 15.13
C LEU A 119 -2.28 4.08 16.20
N VAL A 120 -2.50 4.71 17.33
CA VAL A 120 -1.64 4.64 18.50
C VAL A 120 -2.47 4.09 19.65
N SER A 121 -2.10 2.94 20.17
CA SER A 121 -2.70 2.39 21.39
C SER A 121 -1.78 2.72 22.58
N LEU A 122 -2.37 3.25 23.62
CA LEU A 122 -1.70 3.31 24.92
C LEU A 122 -1.91 1.95 25.59
N GLY A 123 -0.82 1.21 25.77
CA GLY A 123 -0.85 -0.02 26.57
C GLY A 123 -1.02 0.28 28.05
N ASP A 124 -1.42 -0.70 28.83
CA ASP A 124 -1.48 -0.61 30.28
C ASP A 124 -0.08 -0.22 30.81
N GLY A 125 0.04 0.98 31.36
CA GLY A 125 1.29 1.49 31.94
C GLY A 125 2.03 2.56 31.14
N LEU A 126 1.35 3.35 30.28
CA LEU A 126 1.93 4.47 29.51
C LEU A 126 3.05 4.10 28.51
N GLN A 127 3.24 2.83 28.19
CA GLN A 127 4.13 2.45 27.11
C GLN A 127 3.38 2.50 25.77
N PHE A 128 3.94 3.24 24.82
CA PHE A 128 3.43 3.22 23.44
C PHE A 128 3.59 1.81 22.86
N VAL A 129 2.48 1.14 22.64
CA VAL A 129 2.48 -0.07 21.84
C VAL A 129 2.78 0.32 20.41
N GLN A 130 3.58 -0.47 19.71
CA GLN A 130 3.96 -0.26 18.31
C GLN A 130 2.73 0.11 17.49
N GLY A 131 2.70 1.33 16.96
CA GLY A 131 1.55 1.85 16.23
C GLY A 131 1.32 1.07 14.93
N GLN A 132 0.11 1.15 14.40
CA GLN A 132 -0.24 0.60 13.11
C GLN A 132 -0.74 1.72 12.20
N TYR A 133 -0.62 1.56 10.89
CA TYR A 133 -1.30 2.43 9.95
C TYR A 133 -2.72 1.91 9.68
N VAL A 134 -3.60 2.85 9.31
CA VAL A 134 -4.93 2.57 8.77
C VAL A 134 -4.90 2.89 7.28
N SER A 135 -5.30 1.94 6.44
CA SER A 135 -5.38 2.13 4.99
C SER A 135 -6.69 2.82 4.57
N GLU A 136 -6.77 3.26 3.31
CA GLU A 136 -8.00 3.83 2.72
C GLU A 136 -9.18 2.86 2.77
N GLU A 137 -8.92 1.56 2.79
CA GLU A 137 -9.94 0.51 2.93
C GLU A 137 -10.28 0.18 4.40
N GLY A 138 -9.69 0.90 5.35
CA GLY A 138 -9.90 0.68 6.79
C GLY A 138 -9.13 -0.51 7.36
N ARG A 139 -8.20 -1.12 6.63
CA ARG A 139 -7.35 -2.20 7.13
C ARG A 139 -6.22 -1.67 7.98
N PHE A 140 -5.91 -2.33 9.08
CA PHE A 140 -4.72 -2.05 9.87
C PHE A 140 -3.52 -2.77 9.27
N PHE A 141 -2.39 -2.08 9.18
CA PHE A 141 -1.15 -2.65 8.69
C PHE A 141 0.07 -2.10 9.44
N PRO A 142 1.18 -2.84 9.49
CA PRO A 142 2.34 -2.47 10.29
C PRO A 142 3.03 -1.22 9.75
N ILE A 143 3.76 -0.53 10.63
CA ILE A 143 4.64 0.56 10.24
C ILE A 143 5.88 -0.03 9.56
N SER A 144 6.22 0.50 8.40
CA SER A 144 7.42 0.08 7.68
C SER A 144 8.69 0.58 8.38
N MET A 145 9.72 -0.24 8.41
CA MET A 145 11.05 0.15 8.86
C MET A 145 11.75 1.07 7.83
N ASN A 146 11.34 0.99 6.56
CA ASN A 146 12.00 1.72 5.47
C ASN A 146 11.51 3.16 5.35
N HIS A 147 10.24 3.41 5.66
CA HIS A 147 9.66 4.74 5.47
C HIS A 147 8.47 5.01 6.40
N THR A 148 8.38 6.26 6.87
CA THR A 148 7.26 6.75 7.69
C THR A 148 6.55 7.89 6.97
N VAL A 149 5.21 7.83 6.91
CA VAL A 149 4.38 8.86 6.27
C VAL A 149 3.75 9.75 7.33
N ARG A 150 3.66 11.06 7.04
CA ARG A 150 2.96 12.01 7.88
C ARG A 150 1.45 11.89 7.65
N VAL A 151 0.76 11.32 8.63
CA VAL A 151 -0.69 11.18 8.70
C VAL A 151 -1.16 11.51 10.11
N PRO A 152 -2.44 11.87 10.32
CA PRO A 152 -2.98 12.14 11.65
C PRO A 152 -2.80 10.94 12.59
N LEU A 153 -2.54 11.22 13.85
CA LEU A 153 -2.61 10.22 14.92
C LEU A 153 -4.06 9.89 15.21
N LEU A 154 -4.35 8.63 15.40
CA LEU A 154 -5.67 8.10 15.68
C LEU A 154 -5.63 7.43 17.05
N THR A 155 -6.44 7.92 17.98
CA THR A 155 -6.51 7.45 19.35
C THR A 155 -7.95 7.17 19.78
N GLY A 156 -8.12 6.62 20.96
CA GLY A 156 -9.42 6.47 21.60
C GLY A 156 -9.90 5.05 21.79
N GLY A 157 -10.86 4.91 22.70
CA GLY A 157 -11.37 3.61 23.10
C GLY A 157 -12.22 2.88 22.03
N TYR A 158 -12.55 3.54 20.92
CA TYR A 158 -13.24 2.93 19.79
C TYR A 158 -12.45 1.80 19.14
N PHE A 159 -11.13 1.91 19.17
CA PHE A 159 -10.23 0.98 18.49
C PHE A 159 -9.82 -0.22 19.36
N ALA A 160 -10.19 -0.22 20.63
CA ALA A 160 -9.92 -1.34 21.52
C ALA A 160 -10.54 -2.64 20.96
N ASN A 161 -9.72 -3.68 20.84
CA ASN A 161 -10.12 -5.00 20.34
C ASN A 161 -10.58 -5.04 18.86
N ARG A 162 -10.26 -4.02 18.06
CA ARG A 162 -10.54 -4.02 16.62
C ARG A 162 -9.29 -4.42 15.83
N THR A 163 -9.48 -5.23 14.80
CA THR A 163 -8.44 -5.63 13.85
C THR A 163 -8.49 -4.83 12.54
N GLY A 164 -9.46 -3.91 12.43
CA GLY A 164 -9.69 -3.04 11.28
C GLY A 164 -10.94 -2.20 11.43
N LEU A 165 -11.20 -1.35 10.43
CA LEU A 165 -12.36 -0.46 10.29
C LEU A 165 -13.17 -0.82 9.03
N THR A 166 -13.32 -2.10 8.75
CA THR A 166 -13.98 -2.60 7.53
C THR A 166 -15.48 -2.85 7.71
N ASP A 167 -15.97 -2.77 8.93
CA ASP A 167 -17.39 -2.95 9.27
C ASP A 167 -18.23 -1.69 8.98
N SER A 168 -19.54 -1.86 8.87
CA SER A 168 -20.48 -0.76 8.58
C SER A 168 -20.47 0.35 9.63
N THR A 169 -20.18 0.02 10.89
CA THR A 169 -20.18 0.99 12.00
C THR A 169 -18.94 1.90 11.94
N SER A 170 -17.86 1.43 11.36
CA SER A 170 -16.60 2.17 11.18
C SER A 170 -16.55 3.02 9.91
N ARG A 171 -17.52 2.85 9.00
CA ARG A 171 -17.54 3.54 7.71
C ARG A 171 -17.41 5.07 7.83
N GLY A 172 -18.12 5.67 8.78
CA GLY A 172 -18.04 7.11 9.01
C GLY A 172 -16.66 7.59 9.45
N VAL A 173 -15.94 6.78 10.22
CA VAL A 173 -14.56 7.09 10.64
C VAL A 173 -13.61 7.02 9.44
N VAL A 174 -13.70 5.99 8.61
CA VAL A 174 -12.89 5.86 7.40
C VAL A 174 -13.17 6.98 6.40
N GLU A 175 -14.44 7.37 6.24
CA GLU A 175 -14.85 8.49 5.40
C GLU A 175 -14.26 9.82 5.89
N LEU A 176 -14.31 10.08 7.21
CA LEU A 176 -13.68 11.24 7.84
C LEU A 176 -12.18 11.29 7.55
N LEU A 177 -11.45 10.20 7.80
CA LEU A 177 -10.01 10.12 7.57
C LEU A 177 -9.66 10.34 6.10
N THR A 178 -10.44 9.74 5.20
CA THR A 178 -10.28 9.91 3.74
C THR A 178 -10.54 11.36 3.30
N MET A 179 -11.54 12.01 3.88
CA MET A 179 -11.84 13.42 3.60
C MET A 179 -10.68 14.34 4.05
N ILE A 180 -10.13 14.10 5.24
CA ILE A 180 -8.97 14.84 5.74
C ILE A 180 -7.77 14.61 4.82
N ARG A 181 -7.54 13.38 4.39
CA ARG A 181 -6.41 13.01 3.53
C ARG A 181 -6.49 13.65 2.13
N LYS A 182 -7.69 13.79 1.56
CA LYS A 182 -7.92 14.35 0.22
C LYS A 182 -7.82 15.86 0.14
N ASP A 183 -8.05 16.57 1.24
CA ASP A 183 -7.98 18.04 1.27
C ASP A 183 -6.65 18.50 1.89
N PRO A 184 -5.74 19.13 1.12
CA PRO A 184 -4.43 19.55 1.61
C PRO A 184 -4.48 20.48 2.82
N PHE A 185 -5.54 21.29 2.93
CA PHE A 185 -5.73 22.15 4.11
C PHE A 185 -5.96 21.31 5.36
N TRP A 186 -6.88 20.35 5.31
CA TRP A 186 -7.17 19.50 6.48
C TRP A 186 -6.02 18.55 6.80
N GLN A 187 -5.34 18.05 5.80
CA GLN A 187 -4.15 17.22 5.97
C GLN A 187 -3.02 17.94 6.72
N ALA A 188 -2.85 19.24 6.45
CA ALA A 188 -1.88 20.07 7.15
C ALA A 188 -2.37 20.53 8.54
N GLN A 189 -3.69 20.70 8.70
CA GLN A 189 -4.30 21.30 9.87
C GLN A 189 -4.59 20.31 11.00
N ILE A 190 -4.94 19.05 10.71
CA ILE A 190 -5.33 18.05 11.70
C ILE A 190 -4.15 17.14 12.02
N THR A 191 -3.77 17.07 13.30
CA THR A 191 -2.66 16.22 13.79
C THR A 191 -3.11 15.01 14.57
N GLU A 192 -4.22 15.13 15.29
CA GLU A 192 -4.72 14.07 16.15
C GLU A 192 -6.24 13.97 16.06
N ILE A 193 -6.73 12.74 16.13
CA ILE A 193 -8.15 12.39 16.06
C ILE A 193 -8.40 11.33 17.14
N ASP A 194 -9.19 11.69 18.15
CA ASP A 194 -9.68 10.75 19.16
C ASP A 194 -11.09 10.30 18.83
N VAL A 195 -11.34 9.01 18.94
CA VAL A 195 -12.67 8.43 18.77
C VAL A 195 -13.07 7.72 20.06
N SER A 196 -14.06 8.26 20.74
CA SER A 196 -14.60 7.69 21.97
C SER A 196 -15.18 6.29 21.73
N LYS A 197 -15.37 5.50 22.79
CA LYS A 197 -16.01 4.18 22.70
C LYS A 197 -17.39 4.21 22.01
N GLN A 198 -18.10 5.35 22.08
CA GLN A 198 -19.39 5.56 21.47
C GLN A 198 -19.30 6.08 20.02
N GLY A 199 -18.11 6.23 19.47
CA GLY A 199 -17.86 6.70 18.12
C GLY A 199 -17.90 8.22 17.93
N ALA A 200 -17.96 9.00 19.02
CA ALA A 200 -17.85 10.47 18.94
C ALA A 200 -16.40 10.87 18.70
N VAL A 201 -16.20 11.81 17.77
CA VAL A 201 -14.89 12.25 17.29
C VAL A 201 -14.55 13.61 17.87
N THR A 202 -13.32 13.72 18.39
CA THR A 202 -12.66 14.97 18.75
C THR A 202 -11.35 15.07 17.97
N MET A 203 -11.04 16.26 17.45
CA MET A 203 -9.82 16.49 16.67
C MET A 203 -8.99 17.63 17.26
N TRP A 204 -7.67 17.54 17.10
CA TRP A 204 -6.73 18.59 17.48
C TRP A 204 -5.98 19.12 16.26
N PRO A 205 -5.94 20.46 16.10
CA PRO A 205 -5.24 21.07 14.99
C PRO A 205 -3.73 21.16 15.25
N THR A 206 -2.96 21.34 14.18
CA THR A 206 -1.53 21.67 14.22
C THR A 206 -1.29 23.05 14.84
N TYR A 207 -2.16 24.01 14.50
CA TYR A 207 -2.09 25.38 14.96
C TYR A 207 -3.36 25.78 15.71
N GLY A 208 -3.17 26.50 16.83
CA GLY A 208 -4.24 26.88 17.75
C GLY A 208 -4.36 25.90 18.93
N LYS A 209 -4.96 26.40 20.02
CA LYS A 209 -5.12 25.62 21.27
C LYS A 209 -6.52 24.98 21.39
N HIS A 210 -7.36 25.18 20.39
CA HIS A 210 -8.75 24.71 20.42
C HIS A 210 -8.88 23.25 20.03
N ARG A 211 -9.68 22.52 20.78
CA ARG A 211 -10.15 21.19 20.35
C ARG A 211 -11.40 21.33 19.49
N ILE A 212 -11.54 20.48 18.48
CA ILE A 212 -12.68 20.45 17.57
C ILE A 212 -13.56 19.26 17.94
N GLU A 213 -14.75 19.53 18.46
CA GLU A 213 -15.76 18.51 18.75
C GLU A 213 -16.63 18.27 17.52
N LEU A 214 -16.33 17.22 16.78
CA LEU A 214 -17.07 16.83 15.59
C LEU A 214 -18.32 16.01 15.95
N GLY A 215 -18.30 15.24 17.06
CA GLY A 215 -19.31 14.26 17.43
C GLY A 215 -19.30 13.05 16.51
N LEU A 216 -20.46 12.39 16.32
CA LEU A 216 -20.54 11.24 15.41
C LEU A 216 -20.10 11.62 14.00
N PRO A 217 -19.34 10.79 13.28
CA PRO A 217 -18.83 11.09 11.94
C PRO A 217 -19.91 10.88 10.87
N ILE A 218 -20.98 11.67 10.97
CA ILE A 218 -22.10 11.74 10.03
C ILE A 218 -22.25 13.18 9.52
N HIS A 219 -22.80 13.35 8.31
CA HIS A 219 -22.96 14.67 7.68
C HIS A 219 -21.63 15.45 7.61
N LEU A 220 -20.56 14.77 7.28
CA LEU A 220 -19.20 15.30 7.32
C LEU A 220 -19.01 16.56 6.48
N GLU A 221 -19.56 16.60 5.27
CA GLU A 221 -19.46 17.76 4.39
C GLU A 221 -19.98 19.05 5.03
N LEU A 222 -21.15 18.97 5.71
CA LEU A 222 -21.72 20.13 6.40
C LEU A 222 -20.83 20.57 7.59
N LYS A 223 -20.29 19.61 8.33
CA LYS A 223 -19.41 19.90 9.46
C LYS A 223 -18.10 20.53 9.01
N PHE A 224 -17.49 20.00 7.97
CA PHE A 224 -16.27 20.55 7.39
C PHE A 224 -16.49 21.92 6.74
N LYS A 225 -17.67 22.17 6.13
CA LYS A 225 -18.04 23.49 5.64
C LYS A 225 -18.11 24.53 6.78
N LYS A 226 -18.68 24.14 7.92
CA LYS A 226 -18.69 25.00 9.11
C LYS A 226 -17.28 25.25 9.67
N LEU A 227 -16.45 24.21 9.73
CA LEU A 227 -15.07 24.37 10.15
C LEU A 227 -14.28 25.27 9.20
N LYS A 228 -14.46 25.18 7.89
CA LYS A 228 -13.84 26.09 6.92
C LYS A 228 -14.27 27.55 7.17
N LEU A 229 -15.56 27.78 7.46
CA LEU A 229 -16.05 29.12 7.82
C LEU A 229 -15.41 29.61 9.13
N PHE A 230 -15.31 28.75 10.14
CA PHE A 230 -14.64 29.07 11.41
C PHE A 230 -13.18 29.49 11.18
N TYR A 231 -12.41 28.72 10.46
CA TYR A 231 -10.99 29.04 10.18
C TYR A 231 -10.85 30.30 9.33
N LYS A 232 -11.65 30.46 8.28
CA LYS A 232 -11.54 31.58 7.34
C LYS A 232 -12.04 32.90 7.86
N SER A 233 -13.13 32.89 8.64
CA SER A 233 -13.85 34.13 9.01
C SER A 233 -13.79 34.44 10.49
N ILE A 234 -13.85 33.43 11.37
CA ILE A 234 -13.90 33.68 12.82
C ILE A 234 -12.49 33.79 13.39
N LEU A 235 -11.64 32.80 13.15
CA LEU A 235 -10.26 32.84 13.67
C LEU A 235 -9.43 33.97 13.09
N SER A 236 -9.57 34.26 11.80
CA SER A 236 -8.83 35.36 11.15
C SER A 236 -9.20 36.73 11.75
N ALA A 237 -10.46 36.89 12.15
CA ALA A 237 -10.96 38.16 12.74
C ALA A 237 -10.74 38.28 14.26
N LYS A 238 -10.78 37.16 15.00
CA LYS A 238 -10.78 37.14 16.47
C LYS A 238 -9.48 36.66 17.10
N GLY A 239 -8.57 36.10 16.30
CA GLY A 239 -7.27 35.56 16.74
C GLY A 239 -7.32 34.04 17.01
N TRP A 240 -6.17 33.39 16.80
CA TRP A 240 -6.02 31.93 16.85
C TRP A 240 -6.05 31.31 18.26
N GLU A 241 -5.81 32.13 19.29
CA GLU A 241 -5.74 31.67 20.68
C GLU A 241 -7.00 32.03 21.48
N ARG A 242 -8.00 32.60 20.83
CA ARG A 242 -9.21 33.07 21.51
C ARG A 242 -10.10 31.97 22.05
N TYR A 243 -10.14 30.84 21.30
CA TYR A 243 -11.06 29.76 21.61
C TYR A 243 -10.27 28.52 22.05
N SER A 244 -10.77 27.84 23.08
CA SER A 244 -10.26 26.57 23.58
C SER A 244 -11.05 25.38 23.05
N ARG A 245 -12.28 25.64 22.54
CA ARG A 245 -13.22 24.63 22.09
C ARG A 245 -14.05 25.14 20.94
N VAL A 246 -14.23 24.29 19.93
CA VAL A 246 -15.09 24.52 18.75
C VAL A 246 -15.96 23.32 18.53
N ASN A 247 -17.26 23.48 18.72
CA ASN A 247 -18.23 22.40 18.56
C ASN A 247 -19.05 22.61 17.30
N VAL A 248 -19.02 21.64 16.38
CA VAL A 248 -19.73 21.63 15.10
C VAL A 248 -20.77 20.53 14.99
N GLN A 249 -21.10 19.86 16.09
CA GLN A 249 -22.08 18.76 16.11
C GLN A 249 -23.49 19.21 15.73
N TYR A 250 -23.86 20.41 16.14
CA TYR A 250 -25.20 20.94 15.94
C TYR A 250 -25.42 21.37 14.48
N ARG A 251 -26.62 21.13 13.95
CA ARG A 251 -26.90 21.28 12.50
C ARG A 251 -26.63 22.69 11.95
N ASN A 252 -27.06 23.75 12.64
CA ASN A 252 -27.08 25.11 12.09
C ASN A 252 -26.22 26.10 12.88
N GLN A 253 -25.33 25.64 13.77
CA GLN A 253 -24.52 26.54 14.60
C GLN A 253 -23.11 26.00 14.79
N ILE A 254 -22.20 26.90 15.13
CA ILE A 254 -20.88 26.62 15.63
C ILE A 254 -20.83 27.20 17.05
N VAL A 255 -20.50 26.40 18.04
CA VAL A 255 -20.33 26.87 19.43
C VAL A 255 -18.84 26.98 19.70
N CYS A 256 -18.39 28.16 20.07
CA CYS A 256 -16.99 28.47 20.36
C CYS A 256 -16.85 28.98 21.80
N GLU A 257 -15.93 28.41 22.56
CA GLU A 257 -15.63 28.76 23.95
C GLU A 257 -14.16 29.05 24.16
#